data_fef6f4dd618ce1f950e76004a9f12915
#
_entry.id   fef6f4dd618ce1f950e76004a9f12915
#
_cell.length_a   1.000
_cell.length_b   1.000
_cell.length_c   1.000
_cell.angle_alpha   90.00
_cell.angle_beta   90.00
_cell.angle_gamma   90.00
#
_symmetry.space_group_name_H-M   'P 1'
#
loop_
_entity.id
_entity.type
_entity.pdbx_description
1 polymer ?
#
loop_
_entity_poly.entity_id
_entity_poly.type
_entity_poly.pdbx_seq_one_letter_code
_entity_poly.pdbx_strand_id
1 'polypeptide(L)'
;LEVLKDKSDTHIKVSESTIDKILSRFNSVRNASGDINPSEIRDSMQKTMQRYAPVYRDQATLDKGIEIMKNLFDDFSNIKLSDSSLIWNTDLAETLELNNLLYQSLATLYSASARTESRGSHARDDFPDRDDDKWLKHSLVSVSSEGNASYAYKDVQLETLTDEMETVALKARTY
;
A
#
# COMPACT_ATOMS: atom_id res chain seq x y z
N LEU A 1 2.63 11.32 22.88
CA LEU A 1 2.13 11.49 24.26
C LEU A 1 1.16 12.68 24.38
N GLU A 2 1.41 13.82 23.73
CA GLU A 2 0.47 14.97 23.75
C GLU A 2 -0.91 14.65 23.20
N VAL A 3 -0.98 13.89 22.11
CA VAL A 3 -2.25 13.48 21.48
C VAL A 3 -3.11 12.58 22.39
N LEU A 4 -2.52 11.96 23.39
CA LEU A 4 -3.22 11.07 24.34
C LEU A 4 -3.64 11.79 25.63
N LYS A 5 -3.05 12.96 25.94
CA LYS A 5 -3.36 13.71 27.17
C LYS A 5 -4.78 14.27 27.21
N ASP A 6 -5.35 14.57 26.04
CA ASP A 6 -6.69 15.17 25.91
C ASP A 6 -7.79 14.14 25.60
N LYS A 7 -7.47 12.84 25.55
CA LYS A 7 -8.47 11.81 25.32
C LYS A 7 -8.96 11.21 26.63
N SER A 8 -10.29 11.12 26.77
CA SER A 8 -10.92 10.46 27.91
C SER A 8 -10.45 9.00 27.98
N ASP A 9 -10.31 8.44 29.20
CA ASP A 9 -9.95 7.04 29.46
C ASP A 9 -10.99 6.02 28.95
N THR A 10 -12.06 6.49 28.29
CA THR A 10 -13.11 5.63 27.77
C THR A 10 -12.90 5.34 26.29
N HIS A 11 -13.02 4.08 25.91
CA HIS A 11 -13.01 3.68 24.52
C HIS A 11 -14.16 4.36 23.75
N ILE A 12 -13.84 4.87 22.57
CA ILE A 12 -14.85 5.41 21.65
C ILE A 12 -15.80 4.26 21.26
N LYS A 13 -17.11 4.43 21.46
CA LYS A 13 -18.09 3.47 20.99
C LYS A 13 -18.07 3.41 19.46
N VAL A 14 -17.84 2.24 18.91
CA VAL A 14 -17.94 2.00 17.48
C VAL A 14 -19.43 2.04 17.10
N SER A 15 -19.78 2.75 16.03
CA SER A 15 -21.16 2.82 15.56
C SER A 15 -21.60 1.46 14.97
N GLU A 16 -22.88 1.14 15.12
CA GLU A 16 -23.47 -0.08 14.52
C GLU A 16 -23.24 -0.12 13.00
N SER A 17 -23.38 1.01 12.31
CA SER A 17 -23.11 1.10 10.87
C SER A 17 -21.66 0.77 10.49
N THR A 18 -20.70 1.03 11.36
CA THR A 18 -19.30 0.65 11.14
C THR A 18 -19.12 -0.86 11.32
N ILE A 19 -19.76 -1.43 12.34
CA ILE A 19 -19.76 -2.88 12.56
C ILE A 19 -20.38 -3.60 11.37
N ASP A 20 -21.54 -3.15 10.90
CA ASP A 20 -22.24 -3.73 9.75
C ASP A 20 -21.40 -3.69 8.47
N LYS A 21 -20.68 -2.60 8.21
CA LYS A 21 -19.76 -2.49 7.08
C LYS A 21 -18.64 -3.51 7.14
N ILE A 22 -18.03 -3.69 8.32
CA ILE A 22 -16.93 -4.65 8.54
C ILE A 22 -17.44 -6.07 8.34
N LEU A 23 -18.58 -6.41 8.93
CA LEU A 23 -19.20 -7.73 8.81
C LEU A 23 -19.64 -8.02 7.37
N SER A 24 -20.20 -7.04 6.68
CA SER A 24 -20.59 -7.17 5.26
C SER A 24 -19.37 -7.44 4.38
N ARG A 25 -18.24 -6.70 4.57
CA ARG A 25 -17.01 -6.95 3.85
C ARG A 25 -16.46 -8.35 4.12
N PHE A 26 -16.41 -8.77 5.38
CA PHE A 26 -15.96 -10.11 5.74
C PHE A 26 -16.83 -11.20 5.10
N ASN A 27 -18.14 -11.07 5.20
CA ASN A 27 -19.08 -12.03 4.65
C ASN A 27 -19.08 -12.06 3.12
N SER A 28 -18.82 -10.94 2.44
CA SER A 28 -18.71 -10.91 0.98
C SER A 28 -17.53 -11.75 0.50
N VAL A 29 -16.40 -11.67 1.18
CA VAL A 29 -15.22 -12.51 0.87
C VAL A 29 -15.52 -13.97 1.22
N ARG A 30 -16.03 -14.25 2.42
CA ARG A 30 -16.31 -15.60 2.91
C ARG A 30 -17.28 -16.38 2.00
N ASN A 31 -18.28 -15.71 1.46
CA ASN A 31 -19.31 -16.31 0.62
C ASN A 31 -19.09 -16.02 -0.87
N ALA A 32 -17.87 -15.63 -1.27
CA ALA A 32 -17.55 -15.33 -2.66
C ALA A 32 -17.72 -16.57 -3.53
N SER A 33 -18.50 -16.43 -4.62
CA SER A 33 -18.88 -17.52 -5.52
C SER A 33 -18.66 -17.16 -7.00
N GLY A 34 -17.68 -16.30 -7.29
CA GLY A 34 -17.26 -15.95 -8.64
C GLY A 34 -16.51 -17.08 -9.35
N ASP A 35 -15.65 -16.71 -10.28
CA ASP A 35 -14.97 -17.64 -11.16
C ASP A 35 -13.45 -17.73 -10.93
N ILE A 36 -12.86 -16.73 -10.25
CA ILE A 36 -11.40 -16.57 -10.15
C ILE A 36 -10.89 -17.14 -8.83
N ASN A 37 -9.85 -17.97 -8.89
CA ASN A 37 -9.20 -18.49 -7.70
C ASN A 37 -8.29 -17.41 -7.08
N PRO A 38 -8.41 -17.07 -5.78
CA PRO A 38 -7.54 -16.10 -5.12
C PRO A 38 -6.04 -16.38 -5.27
N SER A 39 -5.63 -17.65 -5.35
CA SER A 39 -4.22 -18.02 -5.54
C SER A 39 -3.67 -17.58 -6.91
N GLU A 40 -4.50 -17.53 -7.96
CA GLU A 40 -4.08 -17.06 -9.28
C GLU A 40 -3.84 -15.54 -9.27
N ILE A 41 -4.71 -14.79 -8.59
CA ILE A 41 -4.52 -13.34 -8.38
C ILE A 41 -3.24 -13.11 -7.59
N ARG A 42 -3.00 -13.86 -6.50
CA ARG A 42 -1.79 -13.75 -5.66
C ARG A 42 -0.52 -13.99 -6.48
N ASP A 43 -0.47 -15.06 -7.24
CA ASP A 43 0.69 -15.39 -8.10
C ASP A 43 0.94 -14.28 -9.13
N SER A 44 -0.12 -13.82 -9.80
CA SER A 44 -0.04 -12.74 -10.79
C SER A 44 0.39 -11.41 -10.15
N MET A 45 -0.10 -11.07 -8.96
CA MET A 45 0.32 -9.88 -8.19
C MET A 45 1.81 -9.94 -7.86
N GLN A 46 2.30 -11.08 -7.34
CA GLN A 46 3.70 -11.26 -6.98
C GLN A 46 4.61 -11.12 -8.20
N LYS A 47 4.26 -11.76 -9.31
CA LYS A 47 4.99 -11.65 -10.59
C LYS A 47 4.99 -10.21 -11.12
N THR A 48 3.86 -9.52 -11.01
CA THR A 48 3.72 -8.13 -11.44
C THR A 48 4.61 -7.22 -10.61
N MET A 49 4.59 -7.34 -9.28
CA MET A 49 5.45 -6.54 -8.40
C MET A 49 6.93 -6.82 -8.66
N GLN A 50 7.32 -8.08 -8.82
CA GLN A 50 8.71 -8.46 -9.10
C GLN A 50 9.20 -7.90 -10.44
N ARG A 51 8.34 -7.86 -11.45
CA ARG A 51 8.72 -7.45 -12.81
C ARG A 51 8.66 -5.94 -13.02
N TYR A 52 7.63 -5.26 -12.48
CA TYR A 52 7.32 -3.87 -12.80
C TYR A 52 7.59 -2.87 -11.67
N ALA A 53 7.89 -3.36 -10.46
CA ALA A 53 8.37 -2.56 -9.34
C ALA A 53 9.73 -3.08 -8.79
N PRO A 54 10.70 -3.43 -9.65
CA PRO A 54 12.00 -3.92 -9.22
C PRO A 54 12.81 -2.81 -8.52
N VAL A 55 14.09 -3.08 -8.23
CA VAL A 55 14.99 -2.09 -7.64
C VAL A 55 15.22 -0.91 -8.58
N TYR A 56 15.49 -1.18 -9.86
CA TYR A 56 15.65 -0.16 -10.91
C TYR A 56 14.35 -0.01 -11.69
N ARG A 57 13.88 1.22 -11.83
CA ARG A 57 12.53 1.56 -12.30
C ARG A 57 12.56 2.67 -13.32
N ASP A 58 11.65 2.65 -14.24
CA ASP A 58 11.34 3.74 -15.15
C ASP A 58 9.83 3.95 -15.26
N GLN A 59 9.40 5.09 -15.81
CA GLN A 59 7.98 5.45 -15.87
C GLN A 59 7.16 4.42 -16.65
N ALA A 60 7.64 3.99 -17.81
CA ALA A 60 6.90 3.07 -18.68
C ALA A 60 6.66 1.72 -18.00
N THR A 61 7.67 1.21 -17.30
CA THR A 61 7.59 -0.03 -16.52
C THR A 61 6.60 0.11 -15.37
N LEU A 62 6.66 1.21 -14.61
CA LEU A 62 5.74 1.47 -13.50
C LEU A 62 4.29 1.63 -13.97
N ASP A 63 4.05 2.36 -15.06
CA ASP A 63 2.72 2.57 -15.62
C ASP A 63 2.09 1.23 -16.07
N LYS A 64 2.91 0.36 -16.70
CA LYS A 64 2.45 -0.99 -17.06
C LYS A 64 2.14 -1.84 -15.83
N GLY A 65 2.94 -1.74 -14.78
CA GLY A 65 2.67 -2.40 -13.49
C GLY A 65 1.36 -1.94 -12.86
N ILE A 66 1.08 -0.63 -12.89
CA ILE A 66 -0.18 -0.05 -12.39
C ILE A 66 -1.37 -0.59 -13.18
N GLU A 67 -1.30 -0.60 -14.51
CA GLU A 67 -2.36 -1.12 -15.38
C GLU A 67 -2.72 -2.57 -15.02
N ILE A 68 -1.70 -3.44 -14.95
CA ILE A 68 -1.91 -4.86 -14.63
C ILE A 68 -2.46 -5.01 -13.21
N MET A 69 -1.89 -4.27 -12.24
CA MET A 69 -2.31 -4.37 -10.84
C MET A 69 -3.76 -3.88 -10.64
N LYS A 70 -4.20 -2.87 -11.39
CA LYS A 70 -5.61 -2.44 -11.36
C LYS A 70 -6.54 -3.54 -11.85
N ASN A 71 -6.20 -4.23 -12.92
CA ASN A 71 -6.99 -5.35 -13.41
C ASN A 71 -7.08 -6.47 -12.35
N LEU A 72 -5.97 -6.81 -11.69
CA LEU A 72 -5.97 -7.80 -10.61
C LEU A 72 -6.77 -7.34 -9.38
N PHE A 73 -6.77 -6.04 -9.10
CA PHE A 73 -7.59 -5.45 -8.05
C PHE A 73 -9.08 -5.54 -8.35
N ASP A 74 -9.48 -5.32 -9.61
CA ASP A 74 -10.86 -5.47 -10.08
C ASP A 74 -11.29 -6.95 -10.09
N ASP A 75 -10.41 -7.85 -10.51
CA ASP A 75 -10.61 -9.31 -10.51
C ASP A 75 -10.93 -9.86 -9.11
N PHE A 76 -10.43 -9.22 -8.05
CA PHE A 76 -10.75 -9.60 -6.68
C PHE A 76 -12.26 -9.54 -6.37
N SER A 77 -13.03 -8.76 -7.11
CA SER A 77 -14.49 -8.72 -6.97
C SER A 77 -15.19 -9.98 -7.48
N ASN A 78 -14.53 -10.78 -8.32
CA ASN A 78 -15.05 -12.02 -8.94
C ASN A 78 -14.36 -13.29 -8.43
N ILE A 79 -13.83 -13.27 -7.21
CA ILE A 79 -13.18 -14.43 -6.61
C ILE A 79 -14.18 -15.52 -6.23
N LYS A 80 -13.66 -16.74 -6.11
CA LYS A 80 -14.38 -17.92 -5.61
C LYS A 80 -13.63 -18.55 -4.46
N LEU A 81 -14.25 -18.64 -3.28
CA LEU A 81 -13.74 -19.45 -2.19
C LEU A 81 -14.33 -20.86 -2.25
N SER A 82 -13.48 -21.86 -1.99
CA SER A 82 -13.90 -23.26 -1.93
C SER A 82 -14.47 -23.68 -0.58
N ASP A 83 -14.07 -22.98 0.50
CA ASP A 83 -14.49 -23.24 1.86
C ASP A 83 -14.99 -21.95 2.54
N SER A 84 -16.24 -21.94 2.99
CA SER A 84 -16.86 -20.84 3.74
C SER A 84 -16.94 -21.09 5.25
N SER A 85 -16.34 -22.15 5.77
CA SER A 85 -16.30 -22.46 7.20
C SER A 85 -15.52 -21.39 7.99
N LEU A 86 -15.70 -21.38 9.31
CA LEU A 86 -14.96 -20.47 10.21
C LEU A 86 -13.90 -21.20 11.06
N ILE A 87 -13.74 -22.51 10.84
CA ILE A 87 -12.84 -23.35 11.63
C ILE A 87 -11.65 -23.75 10.77
N TRP A 88 -10.46 -23.28 11.16
CA TRP A 88 -9.19 -23.60 10.46
C TRP A 88 -9.19 -23.30 8.95
N ASN A 89 -9.94 -22.29 8.52
CA ASN A 89 -10.07 -21.91 7.12
C ASN A 89 -8.91 -20.99 6.70
N THR A 90 -7.83 -21.61 6.22
CA THR A 90 -6.65 -20.89 5.71
C THR A 90 -6.95 -20.19 4.39
N ASP A 91 -7.83 -20.75 3.56
CA ASP A 91 -8.25 -20.14 2.27
C ASP A 91 -8.90 -18.78 2.49
N LEU A 92 -9.81 -18.68 3.45
CA LEU A 92 -10.42 -17.40 3.84
C LEU A 92 -9.40 -16.41 4.40
N ALA A 93 -8.51 -16.86 5.29
CA ALA A 93 -7.50 -16.00 5.90
C ALA A 93 -6.54 -15.44 4.84
N GLU A 94 -6.04 -16.28 3.94
CA GLU A 94 -5.15 -15.89 2.85
C GLU A 94 -5.84 -14.98 1.83
N THR A 95 -7.13 -15.16 1.58
CA THR A 95 -7.91 -14.29 0.70
C THR A 95 -8.14 -12.92 1.30
N LEU A 96 -8.43 -12.82 2.60
CA LEU A 96 -8.51 -11.53 3.31
C LEU A 96 -7.16 -10.79 3.31
N GLU A 97 -6.06 -11.54 3.48
CA GLU A 97 -4.70 -11.00 3.34
C GLU A 97 -4.42 -10.51 1.93
N LEU A 98 -4.79 -11.28 0.90
CA LEU A 98 -4.61 -10.90 -0.51
C LEU A 98 -5.27 -9.56 -0.81
N ASN A 99 -6.47 -9.31 -0.30
CA ASN A 99 -7.12 -8.00 -0.45
C ASN A 99 -6.24 -6.86 0.06
N ASN A 100 -5.64 -7.03 1.24
CA ASN A 100 -4.74 -6.04 1.81
C ASN A 100 -3.44 -5.88 0.99
N LEU A 101 -2.90 -6.98 0.48
CA LEU A 101 -1.70 -6.97 -0.37
C LEU A 101 -1.93 -6.24 -1.70
N LEU A 102 -3.12 -6.38 -2.31
CA LEU A 102 -3.48 -5.66 -3.54
C LEU A 102 -3.50 -4.13 -3.31
N TYR A 103 -4.08 -3.65 -2.19
CA TYR A 103 -4.01 -2.23 -1.82
C TYR A 103 -2.57 -1.76 -1.63
N GLN A 104 -1.73 -2.53 -0.93
CA GLN A 104 -0.32 -2.18 -0.70
C GLN A 104 0.48 -2.18 -2.00
N SER A 105 0.20 -3.10 -2.91
CA SER A 105 0.85 -3.17 -4.21
C SER A 105 0.53 -1.95 -5.07
N LEU A 106 -0.74 -1.56 -5.14
CA LEU A 106 -1.16 -0.33 -5.82
C LEU A 106 -0.53 0.91 -5.19
N ALA A 107 -0.58 1.04 -3.86
CA ALA A 107 0.03 2.17 -3.16
C ALA A 107 1.54 2.28 -3.43
N THR A 108 2.24 1.15 -3.49
CA THR A 108 3.68 1.09 -3.79
C THR A 108 3.96 1.54 -5.23
N LEU A 109 3.23 0.99 -6.20
CA LEU A 109 3.40 1.34 -7.63
C LEU A 109 3.08 2.81 -7.88
N TYR A 110 1.97 3.32 -7.35
CA TYR A 110 1.58 4.72 -7.48
C TYR A 110 2.60 5.66 -6.82
N SER A 111 3.08 5.33 -5.61
CA SER A 111 4.10 6.12 -4.92
C SER A 111 5.40 6.17 -5.70
N ALA A 112 5.84 5.04 -6.26
CA ALA A 112 7.05 4.94 -7.05
C ALA A 112 6.93 5.70 -8.39
N SER A 113 5.78 5.62 -9.06
CA SER A 113 5.51 6.34 -10.30
C SER A 113 5.47 7.86 -10.08
N ALA A 114 4.84 8.31 -9.00
CA ALA A 114 4.71 9.74 -8.71
C ALA A 114 6.02 10.42 -8.31
N ARG A 115 6.97 9.69 -7.70
CA ARG A 115 8.24 10.25 -7.21
C ARG A 115 9.29 10.26 -8.32
N THR A 116 9.55 11.42 -8.88
CA THR A 116 10.48 11.63 -10.01
C THR A 116 11.89 12.02 -9.53
N GLU A 117 12.50 11.18 -8.74
CA GLU A 117 13.88 11.27 -8.23
C GLU A 117 14.40 9.88 -7.88
N SER A 118 15.68 9.77 -7.59
CA SER A 118 16.30 8.60 -6.96
C SER A 118 16.74 8.92 -5.53
N ARG A 119 16.24 8.14 -4.54
CA ARG A 119 16.54 8.34 -3.10
C ARG A 119 16.51 7.03 -2.34
N GLY A 120 17.59 6.71 -1.66
CA GLY A 120 17.71 5.47 -0.89
C GLY A 120 17.52 4.25 -1.79
N SER A 121 16.59 3.38 -1.49
CA SER A 121 16.28 2.19 -2.30
C SER A 121 15.34 2.47 -3.49
N HIS A 122 14.83 3.69 -3.62
CA HIS A 122 14.04 4.11 -4.78
C HIS A 122 14.99 4.59 -5.87
N ALA A 123 15.27 3.74 -6.84
CA ALA A 123 16.14 4.03 -7.97
C ALA A 123 15.31 4.17 -9.26
N ARG A 124 15.37 5.33 -9.89
CA ARG A 124 14.70 5.68 -11.14
C ARG A 124 15.75 5.88 -12.23
N ASP A 125 15.78 4.99 -13.25
CA ASP A 125 16.71 5.11 -14.37
C ASP A 125 16.44 6.37 -15.21
N ASP A 126 15.19 6.80 -15.26
CA ASP A 126 14.75 8.02 -15.93
C ASP A 126 14.91 9.30 -15.09
N PHE A 127 15.14 9.18 -13.77
CA PHE A 127 15.41 10.27 -12.83
C PHE A 127 16.51 9.85 -11.84
N PRO A 128 17.78 9.72 -12.30
CA PRO A 128 18.86 9.13 -11.51
C PRO A 128 19.29 9.97 -10.31
N ASP A 129 19.05 11.28 -10.35
CA ASP A 129 19.52 12.20 -9.32
C ASP A 129 18.50 12.35 -8.19
N ARG A 130 19.01 12.67 -6.99
CA ARG A 130 18.23 13.09 -5.84
C ARG A 130 17.85 14.57 -6.00
N ASP A 131 16.61 14.89 -5.72
CA ASP A 131 16.07 16.26 -5.82
C ASP A 131 15.52 16.69 -4.43
N ASP A 132 16.36 17.37 -3.65
CA ASP A 132 15.98 17.84 -2.31
C ASP A 132 15.04 19.05 -2.36
N ASP A 133 15.04 19.84 -3.43
CA ASP A 133 14.16 21.01 -3.54
C ASP A 133 12.69 20.58 -3.68
N LYS A 134 12.45 19.55 -4.49
CA LYS A 134 11.09 19.07 -4.77
C LYS A 134 10.67 17.93 -3.84
N TRP A 135 11.61 17.03 -3.48
CA TRP A 135 11.29 15.73 -2.92
C TRP A 135 11.79 15.49 -1.50
N LEU A 136 12.33 16.49 -0.79
CA LEU A 136 12.66 16.36 0.63
C LEU A 136 11.38 16.35 1.48
N LYS A 137 10.55 15.35 1.23
CA LYS A 137 9.25 15.16 1.89
C LYS A 137 8.82 13.69 1.84
N HIS A 138 7.99 13.29 2.78
CA HIS A 138 7.31 12.00 2.72
C HIS A 138 6.18 12.05 1.69
N SER A 139 6.09 11.03 0.85
CA SER A 139 4.92 10.81 -0.01
C SER A 139 3.90 9.98 0.76
N LEU A 140 2.67 10.46 0.80
CA LEU A 140 1.53 9.77 1.38
C LEU A 140 0.57 9.42 0.24
N VAL A 141 0.22 8.15 0.12
CA VAL A 141 -0.71 7.67 -0.91
C VAL A 141 -1.87 6.96 -0.24
N SER A 142 -3.07 7.34 -0.64
CA SER A 142 -4.29 6.63 -0.27
C SER A 142 -4.90 6.01 -1.53
N VAL A 143 -5.32 4.76 -1.43
CA VAL A 143 -5.97 4.03 -2.54
C VAL A 143 -7.45 3.87 -2.20
N SER A 144 -8.33 4.32 -3.11
CA SER A 144 -9.77 4.20 -2.95
C SER A 144 -10.27 2.77 -3.17
N SER A 145 -11.55 2.53 -2.88
CA SER A 145 -12.24 1.26 -3.17
C SER A 145 -12.25 0.88 -4.66
N GLU A 146 -12.09 1.86 -5.53
CA GLU A 146 -12.02 1.68 -7.00
C GLU A 146 -10.55 1.58 -7.50
N GLY A 147 -9.57 1.40 -6.59
CA GLY A 147 -8.17 1.27 -6.96
C GLY A 147 -7.51 2.57 -7.46
N ASN A 148 -8.09 3.75 -7.21
CA ASN A 148 -7.53 5.03 -7.63
C ASN A 148 -6.70 5.65 -6.50
N ALA A 149 -5.58 6.32 -6.86
CA ALA A 149 -4.69 6.95 -5.91
C ALA A 149 -5.01 8.42 -5.67
N SER A 150 -4.85 8.85 -4.43
CA SER A 150 -4.73 10.26 -4.05
C SER A 150 -3.43 10.48 -3.31
N TYR A 151 -2.82 11.66 -3.50
CA TYR A 151 -1.48 11.96 -2.98
C TYR A 151 -1.52 13.12 -2.00
N ALA A 152 -0.74 12.99 -0.94
CA ALA A 152 -0.42 14.06 -0.03
C ALA A 152 1.07 14.01 0.33
N TYR A 153 1.58 15.08 0.90
CA TYR A 153 2.99 15.17 1.28
C TYR A 153 3.10 15.68 2.72
N LYS A 154 4.15 15.22 3.40
CA LYS A 154 4.48 15.66 4.75
C LYS A 154 5.97 15.99 4.79
N ASP A 155 6.32 17.11 5.40
CA ASP A 155 7.71 17.53 5.54
C ASP A 155 8.52 16.54 6.38
N VAL A 156 9.80 16.41 6.05
CA VAL A 156 10.74 15.59 6.81
C VAL A 156 11.21 16.40 8.02
N GLN A 157 11.17 15.78 9.20
CA GLN A 157 11.80 16.32 10.40
C GLN A 157 13.31 16.08 10.29
N LEU A 158 14.09 17.15 10.11
CA LEU A 158 15.56 17.07 9.97
C LEU A 158 16.28 17.33 11.29
N GLU A 159 15.65 18.05 12.20
CA GLU A 159 16.23 18.38 13.49
C GLU A 159 15.94 17.28 14.51
N THR A 160 16.85 17.11 15.43
CA THR A 160 16.69 16.24 16.60
C THR A 160 15.66 16.83 17.56
N LEU A 161 14.95 15.98 18.31
CA LEU A 161 13.95 16.43 19.29
C LEU A 161 14.58 17.10 20.52
N THR A 162 15.85 16.85 20.78
CA THR A 162 16.62 17.40 21.91
C THR A 162 18.05 17.73 21.45
N ASP A 163 18.74 18.59 22.18
CA ASP A 163 20.13 18.96 21.91
C ASP A 163 21.16 17.86 22.31
N GLU A 164 20.68 16.71 22.78
CA GLU A 164 21.53 15.59 23.21
C GLU A 164 22.21 14.86 22.05
N MET A 165 21.70 15.02 20.84
CA MET A 165 22.23 14.38 19.64
C MET A 165 22.48 15.40 18.53
N GLU A 166 23.59 15.25 17.84
CA GLU A 166 23.91 16.08 16.68
C GLU A 166 23.01 15.74 15.49
N THR A 167 22.59 16.77 14.77
CA THR A 167 21.84 16.61 13.51
C THR A 167 22.77 16.06 12.43
N VAL A 168 22.33 14.97 11.78
CA VAL A 168 23.07 14.37 10.66
C VAL A 168 22.73 15.11 9.38
N ALA A 169 23.75 15.66 8.72
CA ALA A 169 23.59 16.34 7.44
C ALA A 169 23.10 15.39 6.34
N LEU A 170 22.26 15.93 5.43
CA LEU A 170 21.83 15.20 4.24
C LEU A 170 23.04 14.82 3.38
N LYS A 171 23.16 13.54 3.04
CA LYS A 171 24.27 12.98 2.28
C LYS A 171 23.75 12.12 1.13
N ALA A 172 24.35 12.27 -0.05
CA ALA A 172 24.08 11.34 -1.13
C ALA A 172 24.56 9.93 -0.73
N ARG A 173 23.81 8.90 -1.11
CA ARG A 173 24.21 7.52 -0.91
C ARG A 173 25.38 7.20 -1.84
N THR A 174 26.49 6.75 -1.28
CA THR A 174 27.64 6.21 -2.02
C THR A 174 27.71 4.71 -1.76
N TYR A 175 27.91 3.91 -2.80
CA TYR A 175 28.12 2.47 -2.72
C TYR A 175 29.62 2.16 -2.79
#